data_3ffb1d3dfd6cde346161a0f2b95ea0e6
#
_entry.id   3ffb1d3dfd6cde346161a0f2b95ea0e6
#
_cell.length_a   1.000
_cell.length_b   1.000
_cell.length_c   1.000
_cell.angle_alpha   90.00
_cell.angle_beta   90.00
_cell.angle_gamma   90.00
#
_symmetry.space_group_name_H-M   'P 1'
#
loop_
_entity.id
_entity.type
_entity.pdbx_description
1 polymer ?
#
loop_
_entity_poly.entity_id
_entity_poly.type
_entity_poly.pdbx_seq_one_letter_code
_entity_poly.pdbx_strand_id
1 'polypeptide(L)'
;APVRAQADLVLDTSAFSTAKLRSTLLTLLGGGSGGGLHVTVLSFGFKNGLPPEADLVLDVRFLPNPYYVPELKRLTGLDVAVRDYVMNAAATEEFWRRLTPMVDYLLPQYRQEGRTELVLAVGCTGGRHRSVAVVHRLAAYIDALGFSVAESHRDMGR
;
A
#
# COMPACT_ATOMS: atom_id res chain seq x y z
N ALA A 1 17.39 -4.08 -7.89
CA ALA A 1 17.71 -5.10 -7.66
C ALA A 1 18.70 -5.48 -6.63
N PRO A 2 18.22 -6.05 -5.75
CA PRO A 2 19.01 -6.50 -4.68
C PRO A 2 19.93 -7.63 -4.98
N VAL A 3 19.82 -8.20 -6.13
CA VAL A 3 20.75 -9.26 -6.44
C VAL A 3 21.99 -8.63 -6.99
N ARG A 4 23.15 -8.97 -6.45
CA ARG A 4 24.34 -8.48 -6.98
C ARG A 4 25.16 -9.59 -7.36
N ALA A 5 25.97 -9.43 -8.27
CA ALA A 5 26.87 -10.42 -8.73
C ALA A 5 26.13 -11.66 -8.99
N GLN A 6 25.17 -11.56 -9.56
CA GLN A 6 24.32 -12.55 -9.83
C GLN A 6 24.73 -13.85 -9.50
N ALA A 7 25.86 -14.17 -9.75
CA ALA A 7 26.29 -15.48 -9.47
C ALA A 7 26.16 -15.79 -8.00
N ASP A 8 26.25 -14.80 -7.19
CA ASP A 8 26.18 -15.06 -5.82
C ASP A 8 24.87 -14.86 -5.21
N LEU A 9 23.92 -14.33 -5.80
CA LEU A 9 22.65 -14.12 -5.19
C LEU A 9 22.76 -13.58 -3.79
N VAL A 10 23.67 -12.68 -3.58
CA VAL A 10 23.84 -12.10 -2.26
C VAL A 10 22.72 -11.13 -2.03
N LEU A 11 21.92 -11.36 -0.99
CA LEU A 11 20.80 -10.51 -0.65
C LEU A 11 21.10 -9.80 0.65
N ASP A 12 20.94 -8.49 0.65
CA ASP A 12 21.09 -7.72 1.87
C ASP A 12 19.72 -7.67 2.54
N THR A 13 19.45 -8.67 3.36
CA THR A 13 18.13 -8.77 3.96
C THR A 13 17.87 -7.70 4.99
N SER A 14 18.90 -7.00 5.44
CA SER A 14 18.67 -5.91 6.38
C SER A 14 18.00 -4.72 5.72
N ALA A 15 18.07 -4.62 4.40
CA ALA A 15 17.43 -3.54 3.68
C ALA A 15 16.05 -3.92 3.15
N PHE A 16 15.60 -5.13 3.41
CA PHE A 16 14.35 -5.62 2.84
C PHE A 16 13.32 -5.88 3.92
N SER A 17 12.07 -5.57 3.60
CA SER A 17 10.98 -6.09 4.39
C SER A 17 10.82 -7.56 3.99
N THR A 18 10.10 -8.31 4.81
CA THR A 18 9.84 -9.71 4.51
C THR A 18 9.13 -9.87 3.18
N ALA A 19 8.17 -9.00 2.89
CA ALA A 19 7.43 -9.09 1.65
C ALA A 19 8.32 -8.81 0.45
N LYS A 20 9.21 -7.84 0.57
CA LYS A 20 10.10 -7.51 -0.52
C LYS A 20 11.10 -8.63 -0.77
N LEU A 21 11.59 -9.26 0.29
CA LEU A 21 12.49 -10.37 0.15
C LEU A 21 11.81 -11.54 -0.56
N ARG A 22 10.56 -11.83 -0.19
CA ARG A 22 9.82 -12.90 -0.83
C ARG A 22 9.63 -12.64 -2.31
N SER A 23 9.27 -11.40 -2.66
CA SER A 23 9.07 -11.03 -4.06
C SER A 23 10.37 -11.19 -4.84
N THR A 24 11.50 -10.78 -4.25
CA THR A 24 12.78 -10.92 -4.90
C THR A 24 13.11 -12.38 -5.13
N LEU A 25 12.87 -13.22 -4.13
CA LEU A 25 13.16 -14.65 -4.27
C LEU A 25 12.32 -15.30 -5.34
N LEU A 26 11.03 -14.94 -5.41
CA LEU A 26 10.16 -15.50 -6.42
C LEU A 26 10.63 -15.13 -7.82
N THR A 27 11.07 -13.89 -8.00
CA THR A 27 11.59 -13.44 -9.28
C THR A 27 12.85 -14.19 -9.66
N LEU A 28 13.76 -14.38 -8.71
CA LEU A 28 15.01 -15.07 -8.97
C LEU A 28 14.80 -16.55 -9.30
N LEU A 29 13.81 -17.16 -8.68
CA LEU A 29 13.55 -18.57 -8.92
C LEU A 29 12.69 -18.80 -10.16
N GLY A 30 12.32 -17.74 -10.83
CA GLY A 30 11.50 -17.88 -12.02
C GLY A 30 10.07 -18.29 -11.72
N GLY A 31 9.69 -18.23 -10.45
CA GLY A 31 8.36 -18.62 -10.07
C GLY A 31 7.37 -17.49 -10.07
N GLY A 32 7.75 -16.37 -10.55
CA GLY A 32 6.88 -15.22 -10.53
C GLY A 32 5.91 -15.25 -11.67
N SER A 33 4.88 -16.03 -11.53
CA SER A 33 3.88 -16.02 -12.56
C SER A 33 3.33 -14.61 -12.65
N GLY A 34 2.81 -14.25 -13.77
CA GLY A 34 2.20 -12.95 -13.91
C GLY A 34 3.19 -11.83 -14.04
N GLY A 35 4.45 -12.14 -14.28
CA GLY A 35 5.39 -11.09 -14.58
C GLY A 35 6.01 -10.43 -13.39
N GLY A 36 5.68 -10.86 -12.22
CA GLY A 36 6.47 -10.50 -11.05
C GLY A 36 6.36 -9.08 -10.52
N LEU A 37 5.31 -8.33 -10.80
CA LEU A 37 5.16 -7.04 -10.14
C LEU A 37 4.71 -7.25 -8.71
N HIS A 38 5.47 -6.71 -7.76
CA HIS A 38 5.12 -6.70 -6.36
C HIS A 38 4.71 -5.29 -5.96
N VAL A 39 3.55 -5.16 -5.35
CA VAL A 39 3.00 -3.87 -4.95
C VAL A 39 3.01 -3.76 -3.43
N THR A 40 3.63 -2.72 -2.92
CA THR A 40 3.54 -2.39 -1.50
C THR A 40 2.55 -1.25 -1.37
N VAL A 41 1.52 -1.45 -0.56
CA VAL A 41 0.54 -0.40 -0.29
C VAL A 41 0.85 0.12 1.11
N LEU A 42 1.22 1.38 1.20
CA LEU A 42 1.80 1.96 2.41
C LEU A 42 0.96 3.12 2.91
N SER A 43 0.57 3.09 4.18
CA SER A 43 -0.11 4.24 4.76
C SER A 43 0.89 5.12 5.50
N PHE A 44 0.65 6.43 5.49
CA PHE A 44 1.52 7.37 6.19
C PHE A 44 0.73 8.62 6.58
N GLY A 45 1.34 9.42 7.46
CA GLY A 45 0.78 10.71 7.83
C GLY A 45 1.62 11.83 7.22
N PHE A 46 0.95 12.77 6.54
CA PHE A 46 1.66 13.87 5.92
C PHE A 46 2.47 14.67 6.95
N LYS A 47 2.02 14.71 8.19
CA LYS A 47 2.78 15.46 9.22
C LYS A 47 4.14 14.85 9.48
N ASN A 48 4.33 13.58 9.14
CA ASN A 48 5.62 12.89 9.35
C ASN A 48 6.46 12.83 8.07
N GLY A 49 6.04 13.52 7.02
CA GLY A 49 6.79 13.60 5.77
C GLY A 49 6.40 12.51 4.78
N LEU A 50 6.60 12.80 3.51
CA LEU A 50 6.30 11.83 2.45
C LEU A 50 7.30 10.68 2.51
N PRO A 51 6.83 9.45 2.27
CA PRO A 51 7.78 8.33 2.17
C PRO A 51 8.60 8.49 0.89
N PRO A 52 9.91 8.54 1.01
CA PRO A 52 10.76 8.78 -0.16
C PRO A 52 10.72 7.63 -1.17
N GLU A 53 10.33 6.45 -0.73
CA GLU A 53 10.28 5.30 -1.62
C GLU A 53 9.00 5.23 -2.45
N ALA A 54 8.03 6.12 -2.22
CA ALA A 54 6.73 6.03 -2.90
C ALA A 54 6.84 6.36 -4.39
N ASP A 55 6.22 5.53 -5.20
CA ASP A 55 6.10 5.79 -6.64
C ASP A 55 4.82 6.57 -6.93
N LEU A 56 3.76 6.29 -6.20
CA LEU A 56 2.49 7.01 -6.30
C LEU A 56 2.06 7.41 -4.91
N VAL A 57 1.50 8.61 -4.78
CA VAL A 57 1.02 9.11 -3.50
C VAL A 57 -0.41 9.57 -3.68
N LEU A 58 -1.30 9.06 -2.85
CA LEU A 58 -2.69 9.47 -2.82
C LEU A 58 -2.96 10.20 -1.51
N ASP A 59 -3.63 11.33 -1.61
CA ASP A 59 -3.97 12.15 -0.45
C ASP A 59 -5.45 11.92 -0.13
N VAL A 60 -5.73 11.34 1.02
CA VAL A 60 -7.11 11.07 1.44
C VAL A 60 -7.53 11.94 2.62
N ARG A 61 -6.89 13.10 2.80
CA ARG A 61 -7.26 14.00 3.89
C ARG A 61 -8.66 14.58 3.74
N PHE A 62 -9.25 14.48 2.55
CA PHE A 62 -10.60 14.97 2.33
C PHE A 62 -11.69 14.03 2.84
N LEU A 63 -11.33 12.82 3.24
CA LEU A 63 -12.31 11.87 3.80
C LEU A 63 -12.68 12.27 5.23
N PRO A 64 -13.83 11.81 5.73
CA PRO A 64 -14.24 12.12 7.10
C PRO A 64 -13.16 11.69 8.09
N ASN A 65 -12.93 12.52 9.11
CA ASN A 65 -11.83 12.32 10.03
C ASN A 65 -12.31 11.73 11.36
N PRO A 66 -11.99 10.46 11.63
CA PRO A 66 -12.40 9.81 12.88
C PRO A 66 -11.81 10.48 14.13
N TYR A 67 -10.77 11.29 13.95
CA TYR A 67 -10.15 11.98 15.08
C TYR A 67 -11.17 12.84 15.83
N TYR A 68 -12.19 13.34 15.13
CA TYR A 68 -13.18 14.20 15.73
C TYR A 68 -14.35 13.42 16.35
N VAL A 69 -14.30 12.09 16.30
CA VAL A 69 -15.30 11.23 16.92
C VAL A 69 -14.64 10.62 18.17
N PRO A 70 -15.05 11.01 19.38
CA PRO A 70 -14.36 10.58 20.59
C PRO A 70 -14.15 9.07 20.71
N GLU A 71 -15.15 8.30 20.30
CA GLU A 71 -15.08 6.86 20.40
C GLU A 71 -14.08 6.24 19.43
N LEU A 72 -13.72 6.96 18.37
CA LEU A 72 -12.84 6.44 17.34
C LEU A 72 -11.44 7.02 17.41
N LYS A 73 -11.28 8.12 18.15
CA LYS A 73 -10.04 8.88 18.12
C LYS A 73 -8.81 8.05 18.43
N ARG A 74 -8.92 7.15 19.40
CA ARG A 74 -7.77 6.36 19.85
C ARG A 74 -7.61 5.06 19.11
N LEU A 75 -8.58 4.70 18.28
CA LEU A 75 -8.51 3.48 17.51
C LEU A 75 -7.68 3.73 16.24
N THR A 76 -7.51 2.70 15.44
CA THR A 76 -6.79 2.84 14.16
C THR A 76 -7.70 2.40 13.03
N GLY A 77 -7.24 2.63 11.81
CA GLY A 77 -7.99 2.21 10.64
C GLY A 77 -8.14 0.71 10.50
N LEU A 78 -7.44 -0.08 11.30
CA LEU A 78 -7.63 -1.52 11.30
C LEU A 78 -8.79 -1.96 12.20
N ASP A 79 -9.25 -1.06 13.08
CA ASP A 79 -10.41 -1.37 13.90
C ASP A 79 -11.69 -1.25 13.08
N VAL A 80 -12.58 -2.20 13.24
CA VAL A 80 -13.81 -2.26 12.46
C VAL A 80 -14.60 -0.96 12.53
N ALA A 81 -14.71 -0.38 13.71
CA ALA A 81 -15.50 0.85 13.89
C ALA A 81 -14.94 2.00 13.06
N VAL A 82 -13.62 2.12 13.01
CA VAL A 82 -12.97 3.17 12.21
C VAL A 82 -13.13 2.88 10.73
N ARG A 83 -12.92 1.64 10.33
CA ARG A 83 -13.08 1.26 8.92
C ARG A 83 -14.49 1.56 8.45
N ASP A 84 -15.50 1.19 9.25
CA ASP A 84 -16.88 1.42 8.85
C ASP A 84 -17.17 2.91 8.73
N TYR A 85 -16.67 3.69 9.68
CA TYR A 85 -16.88 5.13 9.64
C TYR A 85 -16.29 5.74 8.38
N VAL A 86 -15.08 5.36 8.01
CA VAL A 86 -14.40 5.92 6.85
C VAL A 86 -14.97 5.35 5.56
N MET A 87 -15.14 4.03 5.49
CA MET A 87 -15.49 3.37 4.23
C MET A 87 -16.94 3.58 3.84
N ASN A 88 -17.84 3.76 4.80
CA ASN A 88 -19.25 3.94 4.49
C ASN A 88 -19.62 5.37 4.16
N ALA A 89 -18.69 6.31 4.21
CA ALA A 89 -18.95 7.70 3.88
C ALA A 89 -19.12 7.85 2.37
N ALA A 90 -20.01 8.74 1.96
CA ALA A 90 -20.25 8.96 0.53
C ALA A 90 -19.00 9.39 -0.22
N ALA A 91 -18.18 10.25 0.41
CA ALA A 91 -16.95 10.70 -0.22
C ALA A 91 -15.98 9.53 -0.47
N THR A 92 -15.95 8.57 0.44
CA THR A 92 -15.08 7.42 0.29
C THR A 92 -15.59 6.49 -0.80
N GLU A 93 -16.89 6.30 -0.89
CA GLU A 93 -17.47 5.48 -1.95
C GLU A 93 -17.19 6.07 -3.31
N GLU A 94 -17.30 7.39 -3.44
CA GLU A 94 -17.02 8.05 -4.70
C GLU A 94 -15.54 7.95 -5.05
N PHE A 95 -14.66 8.15 -4.06
CA PHE A 95 -13.24 8.03 -4.25
C PHE A 95 -12.89 6.61 -4.71
N TRP A 96 -13.45 5.61 -4.03
CA TRP A 96 -13.16 4.21 -4.34
C TRP A 96 -13.61 3.84 -5.75
N ARG A 97 -14.78 4.34 -6.14
CA ARG A 97 -15.33 4.04 -7.45
C ARG A 97 -14.47 4.59 -8.57
N ARG A 98 -13.75 5.67 -8.31
CA ARG A 98 -12.85 6.25 -9.31
C ARG A 98 -11.43 5.69 -9.21
N LEU A 99 -11.03 5.29 -8.02
CA LEU A 99 -9.69 4.77 -7.82
C LEU A 99 -9.52 3.39 -8.44
N THR A 100 -10.50 2.51 -8.27
CA THR A 100 -10.32 1.13 -8.71
C THR A 100 -10.12 0.99 -10.22
N PRO A 101 -10.84 1.72 -11.09
CA PRO A 101 -10.54 1.64 -12.52
C PRO A 101 -9.14 2.12 -12.86
N MET A 102 -8.64 3.13 -12.14
CA MET A 102 -7.29 3.61 -12.37
C MET A 102 -6.27 2.56 -11.96
N VAL A 103 -6.47 1.90 -10.83
CA VAL A 103 -5.59 0.83 -10.38
C VAL A 103 -5.63 -0.33 -11.37
N ASP A 104 -6.84 -0.68 -11.84
CA ASP A 104 -6.99 -1.76 -12.81
C ASP A 104 -6.20 -1.48 -14.09
N TYR A 105 -6.09 -0.23 -14.47
CA TYR A 105 -5.37 0.16 -15.67
C TYR A 105 -3.86 0.26 -15.42
N LEU A 106 -3.47 0.90 -14.33
CA LEU A 106 -2.06 1.20 -14.08
C LEU A 106 -1.21 -0.02 -13.75
N LEU A 107 -1.72 -0.92 -12.94
CA LEU A 107 -0.88 -2.04 -12.50
C LEU A 107 -0.42 -2.92 -13.66
N PRO A 108 -1.29 -3.30 -14.61
CA PRO A 108 -0.81 -4.04 -15.76
C PRO A 108 0.17 -3.25 -16.62
N GLN A 109 0.01 -1.91 -16.70
CA GLN A 109 0.94 -1.08 -17.47
C GLN A 109 2.33 -1.12 -16.86
N TYR A 110 2.43 -1.00 -15.54
CA TYR A 110 3.72 -1.06 -14.86
C TYR A 110 4.37 -2.42 -15.02
N ARG A 111 3.57 -3.48 -14.96
CA ARG A 111 4.10 -4.83 -15.15
C ARG A 111 4.65 -5.01 -16.55
N GLN A 112 3.93 -4.51 -17.54
CA GLN A 112 4.37 -4.63 -18.94
C GLN A 112 5.61 -3.82 -19.22
N GLU A 113 5.80 -2.73 -18.49
CA GLU A 113 6.98 -1.90 -18.63
C GLU A 113 8.23 -2.62 -18.12
N GLY A 114 8.06 -3.69 -17.37
CA GLY A 114 9.17 -4.43 -16.78
C GLY A 114 9.45 -4.09 -15.35
N ARG A 115 8.59 -3.29 -14.74
CA ARG A 115 8.78 -2.91 -13.34
C ARG A 115 8.49 -4.12 -12.45
N THR A 116 9.33 -4.34 -11.45
CA THR A 116 9.16 -5.45 -10.53
C THR A 116 8.67 -5.01 -9.16
N GLU A 117 8.78 -3.73 -8.84
CA GLU A 117 8.37 -3.18 -7.55
C GLU A 117 7.58 -1.91 -7.75
N LEU A 118 6.52 -1.74 -6.98
CA LEU A 118 5.76 -0.51 -6.99
C LEU A 118 5.36 -0.20 -5.56
N VAL A 119 5.58 1.03 -5.12
CA VAL A 119 5.13 1.48 -3.80
C VAL A 119 4.02 2.51 -4.02
N LEU A 120 2.83 2.17 -3.57
CA LEU A 120 1.67 3.03 -3.64
C LEU A 120 1.39 3.50 -2.22
N ALA A 121 1.59 4.79 -1.97
CA ALA A 121 1.43 5.36 -0.64
C ALA A 121 0.13 6.15 -0.53
N VAL A 122 -0.54 6.01 0.60
CA VAL A 122 -1.79 6.72 0.87
C VAL A 122 -1.61 7.48 2.16
N GLY A 123 -1.84 8.78 2.14
CA GLY A 123 -1.61 9.63 3.29
C GLY A 123 -2.85 10.34 3.80
N CYS A 124 -2.96 10.41 5.11
CA CYS A 124 -3.88 11.33 5.77
C CYS A 124 -3.05 12.20 6.70
N THR A 125 -3.67 13.01 7.56
CA THR A 125 -2.88 13.93 8.36
C THR A 125 -1.90 13.21 9.28
N GLY A 126 -2.39 12.27 10.09
CA GLY A 126 -1.53 11.59 11.06
C GLY A 126 -1.12 10.18 10.70
N GLY A 127 -1.76 9.59 9.71
CA GLY A 127 -1.41 8.23 9.30
C GLY A 127 -1.98 7.13 10.19
N ARG A 128 -3.03 7.43 10.96
CA ARG A 128 -3.57 6.47 11.93
C ARG A 128 -4.93 5.91 11.55
N HIS A 129 -5.78 6.71 10.92
CA HIS A 129 -7.16 6.31 10.67
C HIS A 129 -7.50 6.15 9.20
N ARG A 130 -7.62 7.26 8.48
CA ARG A 130 -8.13 7.25 7.11
C ARG A 130 -7.21 6.52 6.15
N SER A 131 -5.93 6.85 6.19
CA SER A 131 -4.97 6.21 5.29
C SER A 131 -4.86 4.72 5.60
N VAL A 132 -4.91 4.35 6.87
CA VAL A 132 -4.81 2.94 7.26
C VAL A 132 -6.01 2.16 6.73
N ALA A 133 -7.22 2.72 6.88
CA ALA A 133 -8.42 2.06 6.39
C ALA A 133 -8.40 1.89 4.88
N VAL A 134 -7.99 2.93 4.16
CA VAL A 134 -7.93 2.88 2.70
C VAL A 134 -6.88 1.88 2.23
N VAL A 135 -5.69 1.89 2.86
CA VAL A 135 -4.63 0.96 2.49
C VAL A 135 -5.06 -0.48 2.74
N HIS A 136 -5.72 -0.73 3.85
CA HIS A 136 -6.15 -2.08 4.17
C HIS A 136 -7.08 -2.62 3.07
N ARG A 137 -8.05 -1.79 2.65
CA ARG A 137 -8.98 -2.20 1.61
C ARG A 137 -8.31 -2.29 0.24
N LEU A 138 -7.40 -1.36 -0.05
CA LEU A 138 -6.72 -1.35 -1.34
C LEU A 138 -5.79 -2.53 -1.50
N ALA A 139 -5.09 -2.91 -0.42
CA ALA A 139 -4.22 -4.08 -0.47
C ALA A 139 -5.04 -5.35 -0.77
N ALA A 140 -6.20 -5.49 -0.14
CA ALA A 140 -7.07 -6.62 -0.40
C ALA A 140 -7.59 -6.62 -1.84
N TYR A 141 -7.90 -5.44 -2.36
CA TYR A 141 -8.38 -5.31 -3.73
C TYR A 141 -7.30 -5.72 -4.73
N ILE A 142 -6.07 -5.27 -4.51
CA ILE A 142 -4.96 -5.59 -5.40
C ILE A 142 -4.62 -7.07 -5.33
N ASP A 143 -4.68 -7.64 -4.12
CA ASP A 143 -4.45 -9.07 -3.95
C ASP A 143 -5.48 -9.87 -4.76
N ALA A 144 -6.74 -9.43 -4.75
CA ALA A 144 -7.80 -10.10 -5.49
C ALA A 144 -7.60 -9.99 -7.01
N LEU A 145 -6.85 -8.98 -7.47
CA LEU A 145 -6.53 -8.87 -8.89
C LEU A 145 -5.41 -9.85 -9.31
N GLY A 146 -4.79 -10.51 -8.35
CA GLY A 146 -3.76 -11.50 -8.66
C GLY A 146 -2.34 -11.00 -8.55
N PHE A 147 -2.12 -9.76 -8.09
CA PHE A 147 -0.76 -9.25 -7.90
C PHE A 147 -0.22 -9.64 -6.54
N SER A 148 1.10 -9.77 -6.45
CA SER A 148 1.76 -9.91 -5.16
C SER A 148 1.66 -8.57 -4.44
N VAL A 149 1.18 -8.57 -3.21
CA VAL A 149 0.95 -7.32 -2.50
C VAL A 149 1.39 -7.44 -1.04
N ALA A 150 1.91 -6.34 -0.51
CA ALA A 150 2.23 -6.22 0.91
C ALA A 150 1.55 -4.96 1.43
N GLU A 151 1.05 -5.05 2.64
CA GLU A 151 0.39 -3.93 3.31
C GLU A 151 1.31 -3.43 4.41
N SER A 152 1.52 -2.12 4.49
CA SER A 152 2.41 -1.53 5.48
C SER A 152 1.84 -0.23 6.00
N HIS A 153 2.01 0.02 7.29
CA HIS A 153 1.48 1.22 7.95
C HIS A 153 2.61 1.89 8.72
N ARG A 154 3.20 2.92 8.10
CA ARG A 154 4.40 3.55 8.66
C ARG A 154 4.15 4.31 9.95
N ASP A 155 3.03 5.03 10.00
CA ASP A 155 2.78 5.97 11.10
C ASP A 155 1.61 5.59 12.01
N MET A 156 1.09 4.39 11.88
CA MET A 156 -0.12 3.98 12.63
C MET A 156 0.10 4.05 14.13
N GLY A 157 1.28 3.77 14.58
CA GLY A 157 1.59 3.74 16.00
C GLY A 157 2.17 5.03 16.56
N ARG A 158 2.25 6.08 15.77
CA ARG A 158 2.86 7.34 16.22
C ARG A 158 1.91 8.30 16.91
#